data_64fa3bee19a2cfc649eeb5267d24ef03
#
_entry.id   64fa3bee19a2cfc649eeb5267d24ef03
#
_cell.length_a   1.000
_cell.length_b   1.000
_cell.length_c   1.000
_cell.angle_alpha   90.00
_cell.angle_beta   90.00
_cell.angle_gamma   90.00
#
_symmetry.space_group_name_H-M   'P 1'
#
loop_
_entity.id
_entity.type
_entity.pdbx_description
1 polymer ?
#
loop_
_entity_poly.entity_id
_entity_poly.type
_entity_poly.pdbx_seq_one_letter_code
_entity_poly.pdbx_strand_id
1 'polypeptide(L)'
;METAVQHLINHGIRPSVQRVAIMHYLMEHFTHPTVDTIYRDLLPEIPTLSRTTVYNTLQLLQEHNAVWALSIDKRNVHYDGNLKPHAHFLCRECGQVFDIEIDDHLKSHLHSYPGVKVEKVELNYFGLCPNCKAKQVESQN
;
A
#
# COMPACT_ATOMS: atom_id res chain seq x y z
N MET A 1 -7.06 -0.63 19.99
CA MET A 1 -6.63 -0.84 18.59
C MET A 1 -7.83 -0.68 17.65
N GLU A 2 -7.68 0.09 16.60
CA GLU A 2 -8.77 0.33 15.65
C GLU A 2 -9.07 -0.93 14.83
N THR A 3 -10.36 -1.28 14.73
CA THR A 3 -10.79 -2.39 13.87
C THR A 3 -11.04 -1.91 12.44
N ALA A 4 -11.15 -2.83 11.48
CA ALA A 4 -11.47 -2.48 10.10
C ALA A 4 -12.82 -1.75 9.99
N VAL A 5 -13.82 -2.18 10.76
CA VAL A 5 -15.12 -1.50 10.82
C VAL A 5 -14.97 -0.05 11.29
N GLN A 6 -14.24 0.16 12.38
CA GLN A 6 -14.01 1.49 12.94
C GLN A 6 -13.25 2.38 11.94
N HIS A 7 -12.24 1.82 11.28
CA HIS A 7 -11.45 2.54 10.28
C HIS A 7 -12.33 3.02 9.12
N LEU A 8 -13.21 2.15 8.62
CA LEU A 8 -14.16 2.52 7.55
C LEU A 8 -15.09 3.65 8.00
N ILE A 9 -15.69 3.51 9.18
CA ILE A 9 -16.61 4.53 9.72
C ILE A 9 -15.87 5.86 9.91
N ASN A 10 -14.66 5.83 10.47
CA ASN A 10 -13.86 7.02 10.70
C ASN A 10 -13.49 7.77 9.41
N HIS A 11 -13.48 7.06 8.28
CA HIS A 11 -13.20 7.65 6.97
C HIS A 11 -14.45 7.87 6.12
N GLY A 12 -15.64 7.82 6.75
CA GLY A 12 -16.89 8.11 6.07
C GLY A 12 -17.37 7.04 5.12
N ILE A 13 -16.97 5.79 5.31
CA ILE A 13 -17.32 4.66 4.45
C ILE A 13 -18.25 3.74 5.20
N ARG A 14 -19.39 3.42 4.56
CA ARG A 14 -20.37 2.49 5.13
C ARG A 14 -19.80 1.06 5.11
N PRO A 15 -19.74 0.37 6.25
CA PRO A 15 -19.26 -1.01 6.28
C PRO A 15 -20.17 -1.98 5.50
N SER A 16 -19.54 -2.96 4.87
CA SER A 16 -20.20 -4.12 4.28
C SER A 16 -19.24 -5.30 4.45
N VAL A 17 -19.75 -6.52 4.26
CA VAL A 17 -18.94 -7.73 4.41
C VAL A 17 -17.66 -7.63 3.56
N GLN A 18 -17.80 -7.25 2.30
CA GLN A 18 -16.66 -7.17 1.38
C GLN A 18 -15.72 -6.02 1.72
N ARG A 19 -16.26 -4.85 2.05
CA ARG A 19 -15.43 -3.68 2.44
C ARG A 19 -14.64 -3.95 3.71
N VAL A 20 -15.28 -4.57 4.69
CA VAL A 20 -14.62 -4.93 5.95
C VAL A 20 -13.50 -5.94 5.71
N ALA A 21 -13.76 -6.98 4.90
CA ALA A 21 -12.76 -8.00 4.60
C ALA A 21 -11.54 -7.42 3.88
N ILE A 22 -11.74 -6.54 2.90
CA ILE A 22 -10.66 -5.92 2.15
C ILE A 22 -9.85 -4.97 3.06
N MET A 23 -10.53 -4.14 3.86
CA MET A 23 -9.83 -3.24 4.79
C MET A 23 -9.06 -4.02 5.85
N HIS A 24 -9.64 -5.07 6.41
CA HIS A 24 -8.99 -5.94 7.38
C HIS A 24 -7.73 -6.59 6.79
N TYR A 25 -7.82 -7.08 5.55
CA TYR A 25 -6.68 -7.64 4.83
C TYR A 25 -5.52 -6.64 4.77
N LEU A 26 -5.81 -5.39 4.38
CA LEU A 26 -4.79 -4.36 4.26
C LEU A 26 -4.20 -3.96 5.62
N MET A 27 -4.98 -4.02 6.69
CA MET A 27 -4.50 -3.72 8.04
C MET A 27 -3.58 -4.82 8.59
N GLU A 28 -3.72 -6.05 8.11
CA GLU A 28 -2.89 -7.17 8.54
C GLU A 28 -1.72 -7.48 7.61
N HIS A 29 -1.77 -6.99 6.37
CA HIS A 29 -0.77 -7.30 5.35
C HIS A 29 -0.11 -6.02 4.84
N PHE A 30 1.00 -5.63 5.45
CA PHE A 30 1.80 -4.48 5.00
C PHE A 30 2.78 -4.88 3.90
N THR A 31 2.33 -5.77 2.99
CA THR A 31 3.11 -6.29 1.87
C THR A 31 2.88 -5.52 0.57
N HIS A 32 2.09 -4.45 0.64
CA HIS A 32 1.74 -3.59 -0.51
C HIS A 32 1.07 -4.38 -1.63
N PRO A 33 -0.07 -5.06 -1.34
CA PRO A 33 -0.70 -5.94 -2.31
C PRO A 33 -1.34 -5.18 -3.47
N THR A 34 -1.44 -5.86 -4.60
CA THR A 34 -2.20 -5.41 -5.77
C THR A 34 -3.65 -5.91 -5.68
N VAL A 35 -4.51 -5.43 -6.60
CA VAL A 35 -5.89 -5.94 -6.73
C VAL A 35 -5.89 -7.45 -6.89
N ASP A 36 -5.05 -7.99 -7.77
CA ASP A 36 -5.01 -9.43 -8.04
C ASP A 36 -4.59 -10.25 -6.82
N THR A 37 -3.65 -9.77 -6.04
CA THR A 37 -3.21 -10.45 -4.82
C THR A 37 -4.33 -10.48 -3.78
N ILE A 38 -5.00 -9.35 -3.55
CA ILE A 38 -6.10 -9.27 -2.60
C ILE A 38 -7.26 -10.18 -3.03
N TYR A 39 -7.62 -10.13 -4.31
CA TYR A 39 -8.66 -10.97 -4.87
C TYR A 39 -8.36 -12.45 -4.66
N ARG A 40 -7.16 -12.89 -5.02
CA ARG A 40 -6.75 -14.29 -4.90
C ARG A 40 -6.78 -14.76 -3.45
N ASP A 41 -6.31 -13.93 -2.52
CA ASP A 41 -6.21 -14.32 -1.11
C ASP A 41 -7.55 -14.32 -0.39
N LEU A 42 -8.50 -13.47 -0.80
CA LEU A 42 -9.83 -13.39 -0.18
C LEU A 42 -10.87 -14.30 -0.86
N LEU A 43 -10.63 -14.74 -2.08
CA LEU A 43 -11.61 -15.54 -2.82
C LEU A 43 -12.03 -16.82 -2.08
N PRO A 44 -11.13 -17.59 -1.41
CA PRO A 44 -11.54 -18.77 -0.66
C PRO A 44 -12.53 -18.47 0.47
N GLU A 45 -12.44 -17.31 1.09
CA GLU A 45 -13.33 -16.89 2.19
C GLU A 45 -14.63 -16.28 1.66
N ILE A 46 -14.58 -15.64 0.50
CA ILE A 46 -15.72 -14.97 -0.12
C ILE A 46 -15.85 -15.43 -1.57
N PRO A 47 -16.47 -16.61 -1.81
CA PRO A 47 -16.50 -17.20 -3.16
C PRO A 47 -17.22 -16.34 -4.21
N THR A 48 -18.07 -15.42 -3.79
CA THR A 48 -18.77 -14.49 -4.68
C THR A 48 -17.98 -13.22 -5.01
N LEU A 49 -16.79 -13.08 -4.46
CA LEU A 49 -15.95 -11.90 -4.70
C LEU A 49 -15.49 -11.83 -6.15
N SER A 50 -15.51 -10.63 -6.75
CA SER A 50 -14.99 -10.39 -8.09
C SER A 50 -13.83 -9.40 -8.05
N ARG A 51 -12.97 -9.43 -9.08
CA ARG A 51 -11.89 -8.43 -9.22
C ARG A 51 -12.47 -7.01 -9.29
N THR A 52 -13.57 -6.84 -10.00
CA THR A 52 -14.24 -5.54 -10.12
C THR A 52 -14.65 -5.01 -8.74
N THR A 53 -15.21 -5.86 -7.88
CA THR A 53 -15.58 -5.47 -6.52
C THR A 53 -14.36 -5.06 -5.71
N VAL A 54 -13.26 -5.81 -5.80
CA VAL A 54 -12.01 -5.47 -5.12
C VAL A 54 -11.50 -4.11 -5.62
N TYR A 55 -11.43 -3.93 -6.92
CA TYR A 55 -10.97 -2.66 -7.52
C TYR A 55 -11.84 -1.48 -7.06
N ASN A 56 -13.16 -1.61 -7.18
CA ASN A 56 -14.07 -0.52 -6.80
C ASN A 56 -14.00 -0.21 -5.31
N THR A 57 -13.84 -1.22 -4.47
CA THR A 57 -13.68 -1.02 -3.03
C THR A 57 -12.38 -0.27 -2.72
N LEU A 58 -11.28 -0.66 -3.35
CA LEU A 58 -9.98 0.01 -3.16
C LEU A 58 -10.02 1.46 -3.64
N GLN A 59 -10.71 1.73 -4.74
CA GLN A 59 -10.93 3.11 -5.22
C GLN A 59 -11.68 3.93 -4.17
N LEU A 60 -12.75 3.37 -3.59
CA LEU A 60 -13.52 4.03 -2.54
C LEU A 60 -12.65 4.30 -1.31
N LEU A 61 -11.86 3.30 -0.88
CA LEU A 61 -10.96 3.46 0.26
C LEU A 61 -9.93 4.56 0.02
N GLN A 62 -9.36 4.60 -1.16
CA GLN A 62 -8.39 5.62 -1.54
C GLN A 62 -9.01 7.02 -1.57
N GLU A 63 -10.18 7.16 -2.18
CA GLU A 63 -10.88 8.44 -2.29
C GLU A 63 -11.22 9.03 -0.93
N HIS A 64 -11.47 8.18 0.06
CA HIS A 64 -11.75 8.58 1.44
C HIS A 64 -10.51 8.61 2.33
N ASN A 65 -9.33 8.47 1.76
CA ASN A 65 -8.04 8.48 2.46
C ASN A 65 -7.90 7.38 3.52
N ALA A 66 -8.63 6.28 3.37
CA ALA A 66 -8.54 5.13 4.28
C ALA A 66 -7.34 4.24 3.98
N VAL A 67 -6.84 4.27 2.75
CA VAL A 67 -5.62 3.59 2.30
C VAL A 67 -4.87 4.50 1.32
N TRP A 68 -3.60 4.21 1.10
CA TRP A 68 -2.81 4.85 0.05
C TRP A 68 -2.69 3.92 -1.15
N ALA A 69 -2.82 4.50 -2.34
CA ALA A 69 -2.49 3.84 -3.60
C ALA A 69 -1.10 4.30 -4.00
N LEU A 70 -0.20 3.36 -4.25
CA LEU A 70 1.19 3.62 -4.56
C LEU A 70 1.43 3.48 -6.07
N SER A 71 1.98 4.52 -6.68
CA SER A 71 2.32 4.55 -8.10
C SER A 71 3.79 4.21 -8.37
N ILE A 72 4.48 3.67 -7.38
CA ILE A 72 5.90 3.31 -7.47
C ILE A 72 6.18 2.27 -8.56
N ASP A 73 5.27 1.31 -8.75
CA ASP A 73 5.35 0.30 -9.80
C ASP A 73 4.51 0.76 -10.99
N LYS A 74 5.13 0.92 -12.17
CA LYS A 74 4.42 1.39 -13.37
C LYS A 74 3.44 0.36 -13.94
N ARG A 75 3.61 -0.92 -13.59
CA ARG A 75 2.78 -2.01 -14.11
C ARG A 75 1.54 -2.26 -13.28
N ASN A 76 1.61 -2.06 -11.98
CA ASN A 76 0.54 -2.36 -11.06
C ASN A 76 0.46 -1.33 -9.95
N VAL A 77 -0.76 -0.95 -9.57
CA VAL A 77 -0.98 -0.14 -8.37
C VAL A 77 -0.88 -1.05 -7.15
N HIS A 78 -0.10 -0.63 -6.17
CA HIS A 78 0.01 -1.29 -4.88
C HIS A 78 -0.74 -0.47 -3.83
N TYR A 79 -1.34 -1.14 -2.86
CA TYR A 79 -2.13 -0.48 -1.83
C TYR A 79 -1.50 -0.66 -0.46
N ASP A 80 -1.53 0.39 0.35
CA ASP A 80 -0.91 0.42 1.66
C ASP A 80 -1.92 0.88 2.71
N GLY A 81 -2.18 0.04 3.68
CA GLY A 81 -3.02 0.36 4.83
C GLY A 81 -2.31 1.14 5.93
N ASN A 82 -0.99 1.29 5.83
CA ASN A 82 -0.22 2.05 6.81
C ASN A 82 -0.17 3.53 6.39
N LEU A 83 -0.94 4.36 7.07
CA LEU A 83 -1.05 5.78 6.77
C LEU A 83 0.05 6.63 7.42
N LYS A 84 0.93 6.03 8.21
CA LYS A 84 2.06 6.74 8.84
C LYS A 84 3.12 7.06 7.79
N PRO A 85 3.79 8.22 7.90
CA PRO A 85 4.85 8.56 6.94
C PRO A 85 5.98 7.53 6.93
N HIS A 86 6.29 7.02 5.76
CA HIS A 86 7.41 6.11 5.52
C HIS A 86 7.77 6.15 4.04
N ALA A 87 8.93 5.61 3.70
CA ALA A 87 9.35 5.50 2.31
C ALA A 87 9.08 4.09 1.78
N HIS A 88 9.05 3.96 0.47
CA HIS A 88 8.89 2.68 -0.22
C HIS A 88 10.09 2.41 -1.10
N PHE A 89 10.38 1.14 -1.31
CA PHE A 89 11.43 0.68 -2.21
C PHE A 89 10.87 -0.31 -3.22
N LEU A 90 11.19 -0.11 -4.49
CA LEU A 90 10.85 -1.05 -5.56
C LEU A 90 12.12 -1.71 -6.07
N CYS A 91 12.17 -3.05 -6.02
CA CYS A 91 13.22 -3.81 -6.67
C CYS A 91 12.89 -3.93 -8.17
N ARG A 92 13.76 -3.41 -9.02
CA ARG A 92 13.55 -3.41 -10.47
C ARG A 92 13.63 -4.81 -11.09
N GLU A 93 14.25 -5.77 -10.41
CA GLU A 93 14.40 -7.14 -10.92
C GLU A 93 13.22 -8.04 -10.54
N CYS A 94 12.89 -8.15 -9.26
CA CYS A 94 11.83 -9.05 -8.80
C CYS A 94 10.47 -8.37 -8.61
N GLY A 95 10.42 -7.04 -8.66
CA GLY A 95 9.17 -6.29 -8.50
C GLY A 95 8.68 -6.17 -7.06
N GLN A 96 9.44 -6.63 -6.07
CA GLN A 96 9.05 -6.53 -4.68
C GLN A 96 9.00 -5.07 -4.23
N VAL A 97 7.94 -4.71 -3.52
CA VAL A 97 7.79 -3.40 -2.87
C VAL A 97 7.82 -3.62 -1.38
N PHE A 98 8.65 -2.86 -0.68
CA PHE A 98 8.73 -2.92 0.79
C PHE A 98 9.00 -1.55 1.38
N ASP A 99 8.76 -1.43 2.70
CA ASP A 99 8.93 -0.17 3.41
C ASP A 99 10.39 0.09 3.75
N ILE A 100 10.76 1.36 3.70
CA ILE A 100 12.01 1.86 4.25
C ILE A 100 11.67 2.89 5.32
N GLU A 101 12.23 2.72 6.52
CA GLU A 101 12.09 3.72 7.56
C GLU A 101 12.84 5.00 7.18
N ILE A 102 12.20 6.14 7.45
CA ILE A 102 12.84 7.44 7.33
C ILE A 102 13.09 7.99 8.73
N ASP A 103 14.22 8.70 8.90
CA ASP A 103 14.56 9.25 10.21
C ASP A 103 13.65 10.43 10.58
N ASP A 104 13.62 10.77 11.86
CA ASP A 104 12.76 11.82 12.38
C ASP A 104 13.09 13.19 11.81
N HIS A 105 14.36 13.44 11.51
CA HIS A 105 14.79 14.70 10.91
C HIS A 105 14.17 14.89 9.52
N LEU A 106 14.22 13.85 8.68
CA LEU A 106 13.58 13.88 7.36
C LEU A 106 12.07 14.01 7.48
N LYS A 107 11.44 13.24 8.39
CA LYS A 107 10.00 13.32 8.63
C LYS A 107 9.54 14.73 8.96
N SER A 108 10.32 15.46 9.78
CA SER A 108 9.96 16.82 10.20
C SER A 108 9.94 17.82 9.03
N HIS A 109 10.61 17.53 7.94
CA HIS A 109 10.70 18.42 6.77
C HIS A 109 9.73 18.06 5.65
N LEU A 110 9.04 16.91 5.73
CA LEU A 110 8.18 16.43 4.64
C LEU A 110 6.79 17.07 4.61
N HIS A 111 6.34 17.68 5.71
CA HIS A 111 4.93 18.06 5.85
C HIS A 111 4.61 19.55 5.71
N SER A 112 5.61 20.39 5.60
CA SER A 112 5.38 21.82 5.47
C SER A 112 6.19 22.42 4.34
N TYR A 113 5.51 23.19 3.51
CA TYR A 113 6.14 23.97 2.45
C TYR A 113 5.46 25.32 2.38
N PRO A 114 6.21 26.44 2.33
CA PRO A 114 5.58 27.76 2.30
C PRO A 114 4.64 27.94 1.11
N GLY A 115 3.44 28.44 1.38
CA GLY A 115 2.48 28.78 0.35
C GLY A 115 1.66 27.64 -0.22
N VAL A 116 1.85 26.40 0.25
CA VAL A 116 1.06 25.26 -0.21
C VAL A 116 0.54 24.45 0.98
N LYS A 117 -0.56 23.74 0.74
CA LYS A 117 -1.09 22.74 1.67
C LYS A 117 -0.67 21.36 1.17
N VAL A 118 0.25 20.72 1.89
CA VAL A 118 0.70 19.38 1.53
C VAL A 118 -0.28 18.36 2.09
N GLU A 119 -0.90 17.57 1.21
CA GLU A 119 -1.87 16.54 1.62
C GLU A 119 -1.28 15.14 1.60
N LYS A 120 -0.26 14.91 0.76
CA LYS A 120 0.39 13.61 0.65
C LYS A 120 1.84 13.80 0.22
N VAL A 121 2.73 13.03 0.82
CA VAL A 121 4.12 12.91 0.39
C VAL A 121 4.40 11.45 0.08
N GLU A 122 4.98 11.19 -1.10
CA GLU A 122 5.39 9.85 -1.50
C GLU A 122 6.89 9.87 -1.76
N LEU A 123 7.64 9.07 -1.01
CA LEU A 123 9.10 8.99 -1.12
C LEU A 123 9.45 7.58 -1.58
N ASN A 124 9.99 7.47 -2.79
CA ASN A 124 10.24 6.20 -3.44
C ASN A 124 11.71 6.02 -3.76
N TYR A 125 12.22 4.83 -3.44
CA TYR A 125 13.57 4.39 -3.82
C TYR A 125 13.46 3.25 -4.82
N PHE A 126 14.40 3.20 -5.76
CA PHE A 126 14.42 2.21 -6.84
C PHE A 126 15.81 1.57 -6.88
N GLY A 127 15.86 0.27 -7.07
CA GLY A 127 17.14 -0.41 -7.17
C GLY A 127 16.99 -1.92 -7.07
N LEU A 128 17.86 -2.56 -6.29
CA LEU A 128 17.87 -4.01 -6.11
C LEU A 128 17.65 -4.35 -4.64
N CYS A 129 16.75 -5.30 -4.38
CA CYS A 129 16.58 -5.86 -3.05
C CYS A 129 17.82 -6.68 -2.64
N PRO A 130 17.98 -7.04 -1.35
CA PRO A 130 19.15 -7.79 -0.92
C PRO A 130 19.41 -9.08 -1.70
N ASN A 131 18.34 -9.82 -2.02
CA ASN A 131 18.45 -11.07 -2.77
C ASN A 131 18.91 -10.84 -4.21
N CYS A 132 18.32 -9.86 -4.89
CA CYS A 132 18.66 -9.55 -6.28
C CYS A 132 20.05 -8.91 -6.39
N LYS A 133 20.44 -8.10 -5.40
CA LYS A 133 21.78 -7.54 -5.31
C LYS A 133 22.82 -8.65 -5.18
N ALA A 134 22.58 -9.65 -4.35
CA ALA A 134 23.46 -10.78 -4.17
C ALA A 134 23.61 -11.59 -5.46
N LYS A 135 22.51 -11.83 -6.17
CA LYS A 135 22.52 -12.55 -7.46
C LYS A 135 23.31 -11.81 -8.53
N GLN A 136 23.20 -10.47 -8.54
CA GLN A 136 23.95 -9.65 -9.50
C GLN A 136 25.44 -9.76 -9.26
N VAL A 137 25.89 -9.73 -8.00
CA VAL A 137 27.29 -9.90 -7.63
C VAL A 137 27.80 -11.29 -8.04
N GLU A 138 27.03 -12.35 -7.80
CA GLU A 138 27.36 -13.71 -8.20
C GLU A 138 27.52 -13.84 -9.72
N SER A 139 26.64 -13.19 -10.50
CA SER A 139 26.68 -13.28 -11.97
C SER A 139 27.83 -12.49 -12.59
N GLN A 140 28.47 -11.57 -11.85
CA GLN A 140 29.64 -10.83 -12.29
C GLN A 140 30.96 -11.54 -11.99
N ASN A 141 30.90 -12.60 -11.20
CA ASN A 141 32.01 -13.46 -10.86
C ASN A 141 31.99 -14.74 -11.72
#